data_166c1b6f56dd586cfc7cd8da4f624c45
#
_entry.id   166c1b6f56dd586cfc7cd8da4f624c45
#
_cell.length_a   1.000
_cell.length_b   1.000
_cell.length_c   1.000
_cell.angle_alpha   90.00
_cell.angle_beta   90.00
_cell.angle_gamma   90.00
#
_symmetry.space_group_name_H-M   'P 1'
#
loop_
_entity.id
_entity.type
_entity.pdbx_description
1 polymer ?
#
loop_
_entity_poly.entity_id
_entity_poly.type
_entity_poly.pdbx_seq_one_letter_code
_entity_poly.pdbx_strand_id
1 'polypeptide(L)'
;VVAGVYTKLCITPMYTATSSMLVTTQETTLTSIADLQLGSALTGDYSILATSRSVLEEVIEDLGLNMNHHQLRGSITITNPEGTHIMEVTARSSDPETAKKIADTMAVVSAQYIKEKMEVAPPKIIEEAEVPSSPVSPSMNKNVMMGALAGFALAAAIVILFAIMNDSIKTEDDIERALGIPTLAVIPD
;
A
#
# COMPACT_ATOMS: atom_id res chain seq x y z
N VAL A 1 -16.21 -10.07 -13.03
CA VAL A 1 -16.10 -11.50 -12.64
C VAL A 1 -14.70 -12.02 -12.94
N VAL A 2 -14.21 -11.91 -14.20
CA VAL A 2 -12.88 -12.42 -14.62
C VAL A 2 -11.74 -11.84 -13.78
N ALA A 3 -11.71 -10.50 -13.58
CA ALA A 3 -10.69 -9.83 -12.78
C ALA A 3 -10.69 -10.33 -11.30
N GLY A 4 -11.87 -10.59 -10.73
CA GLY A 4 -11.97 -11.11 -9.37
C GLY A 4 -11.47 -12.57 -9.23
N VAL A 5 -11.76 -13.41 -10.20
CA VAL A 5 -11.28 -14.80 -10.25
C VAL A 5 -9.77 -14.85 -10.44
N TYR A 6 -9.23 -14.05 -11.34
CA TYR A 6 -7.78 -13.92 -11.55
C TYR A 6 -7.06 -13.46 -10.28
N THR A 7 -7.59 -12.42 -9.61
CA THR A 7 -7.03 -11.90 -8.36
C THR A 7 -6.97 -12.96 -7.27
N LYS A 8 -8.01 -13.80 -7.15
CA LYS A 8 -8.08 -14.83 -6.11
C LYS A 8 -7.21 -16.06 -6.39
N LEU A 9 -6.98 -16.39 -7.67
CA LEU A 9 -6.24 -17.59 -8.08
C LEU A 9 -4.75 -17.34 -8.34
N CYS A 10 -4.39 -16.15 -8.80
CA CYS A 10 -3.02 -15.86 -9.27
C CYS A 10 -2.20 -14.98 -8.33
N ILE A 11 -2.82 -14.31 -7.34
CA ILE A 11 -2.10 -13.38 -6.47
C ILE A 11 -2.03 -13.96 -5.06
N THR A 12 -0.81 -14.12 -4.54
CA THR A 12 -0.57 -14.58 -3.17
C THR A 12 -1.15 -13.58 -2.17
N PRO A 13 -1.98 -14.01 -1.21
CA PRO A 13 -2.47 -13.13 -0.16
C PRO A 13 -1.31 -12.62 0.69
N MET A 14 -1.35 -11.33 1.06
CA MET A 14 -0.36 -10.73 1.94
C MET A 14 -1.05 -10.20 3.19
N TYR A 15 -0.46 -10.49 4.32
CA TYR A 15 -0.92 -10.09 5.64
C TYR A 15 0.00 -9.02 6.21
N THR A 16 -0.54 -8.12 7.02
CA THR A 16 0.25 -7.11 7.74
C THR A 16 -0.02 -7.21 9.22
N ALA A 17 1.04 -7.14 10.01
CA ALA A 17 1.00 -7.05 11.46
C ALA A 17 1.80 -5.84 11.90
N THR A 18 1.32 -5.12 12.91
CA THR A 18 1.92 -3.88 13.40
C THR A 18 2.21 -3.99 14.90
N SER A 19 3.43 -3.67 15.30
CA SER A 19 3.84 -3.48 16.68
C SER A 19 4.15 -2.01 16.91
N SER A 20 3.78 -1.48 18.09
CA SER A 20 3.93 -0.07 18.42
C SER A 20 4.88 0.11 19.60
N MET A 21 5.78 1.10 19.49
CA MET A 21 6.71 1.43 20.54
C MET A 21 6.71 2.93 20.82
N LEU A 22 6.84 3.29 22.08
CA LEU A 22 6.92 4.67 22.57
C LEU A 22 8.39 5.09 22.68
N VAL A 23 8.73 6.16 21.97
CA VAL A 23 10.03 6.82 22.07
C VAL A 23 9.97 7.82 23.21
N THR A 24 10.70 7.56 24.31
CA THR A 24 10.77 8.47 25.46
C THR A 24 12.14 9.10 25.54
N THR A 25 12.20 10.42 25.70
CA THR A 25 13.41 11.13 26.10
C THR A 25 13.50 11.15 27.63
N GLN A 26 14.66 10.86 28.19
CA GLN A 26 14.86 10.65 29.65
C GLN A 26 14.59 11.89 30.53
N GLU A 27 14.40 13.08 29.98
CA GLU A 27 14.38 14.31 30.78
C GLU A 27 13.29 15.31 30.36
N THR A 28 12.04 14.92 30.19
CA THR A 28 11.07 16.02 30.04
C THR A 28 9.73 15.72 30.70
N THR A 29 9.45 16.42 31.77
CA THR A 29 8.11 16.94 32.04
C THR A 29 7.71 17.75 30.81
N LEU A 30 6.88 17.17 29.94
CA LEU A 30 6.39 17.77 28.70
C LEU A 30 5.72 19.13 28.98
N THR A 31 6.45 20.23 28.81
CA THR A 31 5.95 21.56 29.14
C THR A 31 6.02 22.56 27.97
N SER A 32 6.59 22.18 26.83
CA SER A 32 6.72 23.11 25.70
C SER A 32 6.47 22.48 24.32
N ILE A 33 6.01 23.33 23.38
CA ILE A 33 5.85 22.97 21.95
C ILE A 33 7.20 22.53 21.34
N ALA A 34 8.31 23.04 21.85
CA ALA A 34 9.65 22.65 21.43
C ALA A 34 9.96 21.18 21.71
N ASP A 35 9.44 20.61 22.81
CA ASP A 35 9.64 19.21 23.19
C ASP A 35 8.89 18.28 22.23
N LEU A 36 7.72 18.68 21.74
CA LEU A 36 6.95 17.93 20.74
C LEU A 36 7.68 17.87 19.38
N GLN A 37 8.30 18.96 18.96
CA GLN A 37 9.09 19.00 17.72
C GLN A 37 10.37 18.18 17.83
N LEU A 38 11.02 18.20 18.98
CA LEU A 38 12.22 17.40 19.24
C LEU A 38 11.91 15.91 19.24
N GLY A 39 10.79 15.50 19.84
CA GLY A 39 10.36 14.10 19.88
C GLY A 39 10.04 13.53 18.49
N SER A 40 9.40 14.31 17.62
CA SER A 40 9.11 13.88 16.25
C SER A 40 10.39 13.76 15.39
N ALA A 41 11.36 14.63 15.59
CA ALA A 41 12.66 14.54 14.91
C ALA A 41 13.44 13.29 15.35
N LEU A 42 13.47 12.98 16.66
CA LEU A 42 14.11 11.78 17.19
C LEU A 42 13.45 10.49 16.66
N THR A 43 12.14 10.48 16.48
CA THR A 43 11.44 9.32 15.90
C THR A 43 11.87 9.07 14.45
N GLY A 44 12.17 10.13 13.70
CA GLY A 44 12.76 10.02 12.35
C GLY A 44 14.12 9.34 12.37
N ASP A 45 15.01 9.77 13.26
CA ASP A 45 16.35 9.16 13.42
C ASP A 45 16.24 7.69 13.85
N TYR A 46 15.34 7.38 14.78
CA TYR A 46 15.09 6.02 15.24
C TYR A 46 14.55 5.11 14.12
N SER A 47 13.73 5.63 13.23
CA SER A 47 13.23 4.89 12.07
C SER A 47 14.37 4.50 11.12
N ILE A 48 15.36 5.37 10.96
CA ILE A 48 16.55 5.07 10.16
C ILE A 48 17.40 3.99 10.83
N LEU A 49 17.64 4.09 12.13
CA LEU A 49 18.40 3.09 12.89
C LEU A 49 17.70 1.74 12.91
N ALA A 50 16.39 1.73 13.11
CA ALA A 50 15.58 0.51 13.13
C ALA A 50 15.58 -0.22 11.78
N THR A 51 15.77 0.50 10.66
CA THR A 51 15.90 -0.11 9.33
C THR A 51 17.35 -0.30 8.88
N SER A 52 18.30 -0.18 9.78
CA SER A 52 19.72 -0.40 9.48
C SER A 52 19.97 -1.87 9.10
N ARG A 53 21.01 -2.08 8.30
CA ARG A 53 21.40 -3.43 7.85
C ARG A 53 21.63 -4.37 9.03
N SER A 54 22.28 -3.91 10.08
CA SER A 54 22.60 -4.72 11.26
C SER A 54 21.33 -5.24 11.94
N VAL A 55 20.33 -4.38 12.14
CA VAL A 55 19.04 -4.77 12.73
C VAL A 55 18.31 -5.77 11.85
N LEU A 56 18.30 -5.54 10.52
CA LEU A 56 17.62 -6.44 9.59
C LEU A 56 18.29 -7.83 9.52
N GLU A 57 19.62 -7.89 9.55
CA GLU A 57 20.36 -9.15 9.56
C GLU A 57 20.17 -9.92 10.86
N GLU A 58 20.13 -9.25 12.01
CA GLU A 58 19.84 -9.84 13.31
C GLU A 58 18.43 -10.45 13.36
N VAL A 59 17.43 -9.71 12.88
CA VAL A 59 16.04 -10.24 12.80
C VAL A 59 15.93 -11.45 11.85
N ILE A 60 16.65 -11.45 10.72
CA ILE A 60 16.69 -12.60 9.81
C ILE A 60 17.29 -13.82 10.49
N GLU A 61 18.36 -13.64 11.25
CA GLU A 61 19.04 -14.70 12.00
C GLU A 61 18.16 -15.24 13.13
N ASP A 62 17.59 -14.37 13.95
CA ASP A 62 16.73 -14.72 15.07
C ASP A 62 15.48 -15.52 14.65
N LEU A 63 14.89 -15.16 13.54
CA LEU A 63 13.69 -15.82 13.02
C LEU A 63 14.00 -16.95 12.01
N GLY A 64 15.25 -17.14 11.63
CA GLY A 64 15.67 -18.12 10.62
C GLY A 64 15.02 -17.90 9.27
N LEU A 65 14.85 -16.63 8.85
CA LEU A 65 14.17 -16.29 7.60
C LEU A 65 15.04 -16.59 6.38
N ASN A 66 14.46 -17.23 5.38
CA ASN A 66 15.15 -17.48 4.12
C ASN A 66 15.02 -16.29 3.15
N MET A 67 15.52 -15.14 3.58
CA MET A 67 15.53 -13.90 2.79
C MET A 67 16.75 -13.04 3.13
N ASN A 68 17.09 -12.10 2.24
CA ASN A 68 18.15 -11.15 2.50
C ASN A 68 17.60 -9.85 3.14
N HIS A 69 18.49 -9.00 3.68
CA HIS A 69 18.12 -7.75 4.32
C HIS A 69 17.39 -6.76 3.40
N HIS A 70 17.64 -6.78 2.09
CA HIS A 70 16.89 -5.95 1.14
C HIS A 70 15.44 -6.41 0.98
N GLN A 71 15.22 -7.72 0.97
CA GLN A 71 13.87 -8.29 0.89
C GLN A 71 13.09 -8.01 2.17
N LEU A 72 13.71 -8.21 3.34
CA LEU A 72 13.10 -7.89 4.62
C LEU A 72 12.78 -6.39 4.71
N ARG A 73 13.70 -5.50 4.33
CA ARG A 73 13.45 -4.06 4.29
C ARG A 73 12.26 -3.68 3.40
N GLY A 74 12.09 -4.36 2.26
CA GLY A 74 10.94 -4.14 1.36
C GLY A 74 9.61 -4.64 1.92
N SER A 75 9.64 -5.52 2.91
CA SER A 75 8.45 -6.05 3.60
C SER A 75 8.10 -5.32 4.89
N ILE A 76 8.93 -4.36 5.32
CA ILE A 76 8.74 -3.58 6.54
C ILE A 76 8.43 -2.12 6.20
N THR A 77 7.53 -1.54 6.95
CA THR A 77 7.24 -0.11 6.93
C THR A 77 7.28 0.41 8.37
N ILE A 78 8.06 1.46 8.60
CA ILE A 78 8.08 2.16 9.89
C ILE A 78 7.39 3.49 9.70
N THR A 79 6.39 3.77 10.52
CA THR A 79 5.63 5.02 10.51
C THR A 79 5.64 5.67 11.88
N ASN A 80 5.55 7.00 11.88
CA ASN A 80 5.31 7.78 13.07
C ASN A 80 4.01 8.57 12.84
N PRO A 81 2.93 8.28 13.57
CA PRO A 81 1.72 9.09 13.50
C PRO A 81 2.03 10.54 13.88
N GLU A 82 1.56 11.48 13.07
CA GLU A 82 1.86 12.91 13.23
C GLU A 82 1.55 13.41 14.64
N GLY A 83 2.48 14.16 15.21
CA GLY A 83 2.33 14.74 16.55
C GLY A 83 2.44 13.74 17.71
N THR A 84 2.94 12.54 17.47
CA THR A 84 3.14 11.51 18.51
C THR A 84 4.59 11.12 18.64
N HIS A 85 4.93 10.50 19.78
CA HIS A 85 6.21 9.86 20.03
C HIS A 85 6.14 8.34 19.82
N ILE A 86 5.12 7.89 19.07
CA ILE A 86 4.90 6.47 18.78
C ILE A 86 5.58 6.13 17.46
N MET A 87 6.31 5.05 17.46
CA MET A 87 6.86 4.44 16.25
C MET A 87 6.16 3.11 16.02
N GLU A 88 5.51 2.99 14.87
CA GLU A 88 4.82 1.78 14.44
C GLU A 88 5.69 1.01 13.45
N VAL A 89 5.91 -0.25 13.75
CA VAL A 89 6.62 -1.19 12.90
C VAL A 89 5.62 -2.14 12.29
N THR A 90 5.35 -1.97 11.01
CA THR A 90 4.44 -2.82 10.23
C THR A 90 5.24 -3.78 9.37
N ALA A 91 5.03 -5.07 9.55
CA ALA A 91 5.61 -6.13 8.72
C ALA A 91 4.57 -6.74 7.81
N ARG A 92 5.00 -7.11 6.59
CA ARG A 92 4.18 -7.76 5.57
C ARG A 92 4.74 -9.13 5.24
N SER A 93 3.88 -10.17 5.27
CA SER A 93 4.24 -11.54 4.90
C SER A 93 3.08 -12.26 4.22
N SER A 94 3.37 -13.34 3.49
CA SER A 94 2.35 -14.25 2.97
C SER A 94 1.73 -15.14 4.06
N ASP A 95 2.42 -15.28 5.19
CA ASP A 95 1.95 -15.99 6.36
C ASP A 95 1.67 -15.03 7.52
N PRO A 96 0.45 -15.07 8.11
CA PRO A 96 0.04 -14.14 9.16
C PRO A 96 0.88 -14.26 10.45
N GLU A 97 1.25 -15.48 10.84
CA GLU A 97 2.11 -15.71 12.00
C GLU A 97 3.53 -15.15 11.80
N THR A 98 4.06 -15.33 10.60
CA THR A 98 5.37 -14.77 10.24
C THR A 98 5.32 -13.24 10.21
N ALA A 99 4.24 -12.62 9.73
CA ALA A 99 4.08 -11.16 9.77
C ALA A 99 4.13 -10.64 11.20
N LYS A 100 3.40 -11.28 12.14
CA LYS A 100 3.45 -10.92 13.56
C LYS A 100 4.87 -11.07 14.13
N LYS A 101 5.50 -12.22 13.94
CA LYS A 101 6.85 -12.47 14.46
C LYS A 101 7.87 -11.45 13.95
N ILE A 102 7.82 -11.11 12.67
CA ILE A 102 8.71 -10.08 12.10
C ILE A 102 8.47 -8.74 12.77
N ALA A 103 7.21 -8.30 12.93
CA ALA A 103 6.90 -7.00 13.53
C ALA A 103 7.39 -6.93 14.99
N ASP A 104 7.12 -7.96 15.80
CA ASP A 104 7.52 -8.01 17.21
C ASP A 104 9.04 -8.10 17.38
N THR A 105 9.71 -8.99 16.63
CA THR A 105 11.17 -9.12 16.70
C THR A 105 11.86 -7.86 16.20
N MET A 106 11.35 -7.22 15.14
CA MET A 106 11.85 -5.92 14.69
C MET A 106 11.74 -4.84 15.78
N ALA A 107 10.62 -4.79 16.49
CA ALA A 107 10.44 -3.85 17.60
C ALA A 107 11.48 -4.09 18.73
N VAL A 108 11.68 -5.33 19.12
CA VAL A 108 12.62 -5.69 20.18
C VAL A 108 14.07 -5.40 19.78
N VAL A 109 14.51 -5.90 18.62
CA VAL A 109 15.89 -5.73 18.11
C VAL A 109 16.19 -4.25 17.85
N SER A 110 15.22 -3.51 17.26
CA SER A 110 15.39 -2.08 17.04
C SER A 110 15.54 -1.30 18.34
N ALA A 111 14.72 -1.60 19.36
CA ALA A 111 14.80 -0.94 20.66
C ALA A 111 16.16 -1.19 21.32
N GLN A 112 16.67 -2.42 21.27
CA GLN A 112 17.98 -2.77 21.79
C GLN A 112 19.11 -2.07 21.03
N TYR A 113 19.06 -2.06 19.70
CA TYR A 113 20.06 -1.41 18.85
C TYR A 113 20.12 0.10 19.09
N ILE A 114 18.95 0.76 19.21
CA ILE A 114 18.86 2.19 19.53
C ILE A 114 19.48 2.48 20.88
N LYS A 115 19.17 1.69 21.90
CA LYS A 115 19.78 1.81 23.23
C LYS A 115 21.31 1.75 23.18
N GLU A 116 21.86 0.80 22.45
CA GLU A 116 23.30 0.59 22.34
C GLU A 116 24.02 1.67 21.56
N LYS A 117 23.41 2.17 20.48
CA LYS A 117 24.05 3.13 19.57
C LYS A 117 23.90 4.58 20.01
N MET A 118 22.81 4.91 20.66
CA MET A 118 22.52 6.29 21.08
C MET A 118 22.77 6.50 22.59
N GLU A 119 23.08 5.45 23.35
CA GLU A 119 23.28 5.50 24.81
C GLU A 119 22.08 6.12 25.55
N VAL A 120 20.87 5.90 25.03
CA VAL A 120 19.61 6.40 25.57
C VAL A 120 18.77 5.27 26.15
N ALA A 121 17.69 5.63 26.86
CA ALA A 121 16.69 4.63 27.24
C ALA A 121 16.07 3.98 25.99
N PRO A 122 15.92 2.65 25.97
CA PRO A 122 15.33 1.97 24.83
C PRO A 122 13.87 2.41 24.64
N PRO A 123 13.39 2.52 23.41
CA PRO A 123 11.96 2.66 23.12
C PRO A 123 11.17 1.56 23.83
N LYS A 124 10.05 1.93 24.45
CA LYS A 124 9.21 1.00 25.19
C LYS A 124 8.14 0.44 24.27
N ILE A 125 8.11 -0.88 24.11
CA ILE A 125 7.02 -1.54 23.37
C ILE A 125 5.73 -1.34 24.16
N ILE A 126 4.74 -0.73 23.55
CA ILE A 126 3.41 -0.45 24.12
C ILE A 126 2.34 -1.39 23.63
N GLU A 127 2.52 -1.94 22.40
CA GLU A 127 1.59 -2.85 21.79
C GLU A 127 2.36 -3.88 20.94
N GLU A 128 2.14 -5.15 21.23
CA GLU A 128 2.64 -6.24 20.39
C GLU A 128 1.75 -6.42 19.17
N ALA A 129 2.31 -6.92 18.09
CA ALA A 129 1.55 -7.17 16.88
C ALA A 129 0.50 -8.28 17.08
N GLU A 130 -0.67 -8.09 16.50
CA GLU A 130 -1.69 -9.13 16.46
C GLU A 130 -1.58 -9.96 15.17
N VAL A 131 -1.98 -11.23 15.26
CA VAL A 131 -2.06 -12.09 14.08
C VAL A 131 -3.21 -11.62 13.20
N PRO A 132 -2.94 -11.14 11.97
CA PRO A 132 -4.00 -10.61 11.12
C PRO A 132 -4.98 -11.70 10.68
N SER A 133 -6.26 -11.47 10.88
CA SER A 133 -7.33 -12.40 10.51
C SER A 133 -7.71 -12.37 9.02
N SER A 134 -7.29 -11.32 8.30
CA SER A 134 -7.62 -11.13 6.88
C SER A 134 -6.44 -10.55 6.10
N PRO A 135 -6.26 -10.95 4.81
CA PRO A 135 -5.22 -10.40 3.98
C PRO A 135 -5.52 -8.95 3.57
N VAL A 136 -4.49 -8.11 3.58
CA VAL A 136 -4.56 -6.70 3.16
C VAL A 136 -4.42 -6.56 1.63
N SER A 137 -3.78 -7.51 0.99
CA SER A 137 -3.60 -7.56 -0.46
C SER A 137 -3.86 -8.99 -0.97
N PRO A 138 -4.42 -9.11 -2.18
CA PRO A 138 -4.92 -8.07 -3.07
C PRO A 138 -6.28 -7.50 -2.61
N SER A 139 -6.48 -6.19 -2.77
CA SER A 139 -7.78 -5.59 -2.51
C SER A 139 -8.76 -5.92 -3.64
N MET A 140 -9.67 -6.86 -3.39
CA MET A 140 -10.70 -7.31 -4.36
C MET A 140 -11.46 -6.13 -4.97
N ASN A 141 -11.87 -5.16 -4.13
CA ASN A 141 -12.63 -3.99 -4.57
C ASN A 141 -11.86 -3.12 -5.57
N LYS A 142 -10.56 -2.85 -5.33
CA LYS A 142 -9.73 -2.07 -6.24
C LYS A 142 -9.53 -2.79 -7.59
N ASN A 143 -9.26 -4.10 -7.57
CA ASN A 143 -9.03 -4.88 -8.77
C ASN A 143 -10.31 -5.07 -9.59
N VAL A 144 -11.46 -5.27 -8.95
CA VAL A 144 -12.76 -5.35 -9.63
C VAL A 144 -13.13 -4.00 -10.25
N MET A 145 -12.92 -2.90 -9.54
CA MET A 145 -13.18 -1.55 -10.03
C MET A 145 -12.29 -1.19 -11.23
N MET A 146 -10.99 -1.54 -11.15
CA MET A 146 -10.05 -1.35 -12.27
C MET A 146 -10.46 -2.19 -13.50
N GLY A 147 -10.86 -3.45 -13.28
CA GLY A 147 -11.34 -4.33 -14.33
C GLY A 147 -12.66 -3.85 -14.95
N ALA A 148 -13.57 -3.27 -14.17
CA ALA A 148 -14.80 -2.67 -14.64
C ALA A 148 -14.54 -1.43 -15.52
N LEU A 149 -13.65 -0.54 -15.07
CA LEU A 149 -13.23 0.63 -15.86
C LEU A 149 -12.58 0.25 -17.20
N ALA A 150 -11.66 -0.71 -17.17
CA ALA A 150 -11.02 -1.21 -18.39
C ALA A 150 -12.04 -1.86 -19.35
N GLY A 151 -12.96 -2.66 -18.81
CA GLY A 151 -14.04 -3.26 -19.59
C GLY A 151 -14.98 -2.24 -20.22
N PHE A 152 -15.35 -1.20 -19.47
CA PHE A 152 -16.18 -0.11 -19.97
C PHE A 152 -15.48 0.68 -21.08
N ALA A 153 -14.21 1.02 -20.93
CA ALA A 153 -13.42 1.71 -21.94
C ALA A 153 -13.32 0.88 -23.24
N LEU A 154 -13.10 -0.42 -23.11
CA LEU A 154 -13.05 -1.35 -24.25
C LEU A 154 -14.40 -1.43 -24.96
N ALA A 155 -15.50 -1.56 -24.23
CA ALA A 155 -16.85 -1.60 -24.80
C ALA A 155 -17.20 -0.28 -25.51
N ALA A 156 -16.87 0.86 -24.92
CA ALA A 156 -17.05 2.17 -25.56
C ALA A 156 -16.24 2.30 -26.87
N ALA A 157 -14.98 1.85 -26.86
CA ALA A 157 -14.13 1.87 -28.04
C ALA A 157 -14.72 0.99 -29.19
N ILE A 158 -15.23 -0.18 -28.84
CA ILE A 158 -15.89 -1.07 -29.81
C ILE A 158 -17.16 -0.42 -30.40
N VAL A 159 -18.00 0.16 -29.55
CA VAL A 159 -19.22 0.85 -30.00
C VAL A 159 -18.89 2.02 -30.91
N ILE A 160 -17.90 2.84 -30.59
CA ILE A 160 -17.44 3.96 -31.43
C ILE A 160 -16.91 3.43 -32.76
N LEU A 161 -16.12 2.35 -32.74
CA LEU A 161 -15.60 1.75 -33.96
C LEU A 161 -16.74 1.27 -34.90
N PHE A 162 -17.73 0.58 -34.33
CA PHE A 162 -18.90 0.16 -35.09
C PHE A 162 -19.72 1.36 -35.60
N ALA A 163 -19.83 2.43 -34.81
CA ALA A 163 -20.54 3.64 -35.24
C ALA A 163 -19.83 4.34 -36.43
N ILE A 164 -18.50 4.39 -36.41
CA ILE A 164 -17.69 4.96 -37.50
C ILE A 164 -17.73 4.06 -38.73
N MET A 165 -17.72 2.73 -38.57
CA MET A 165 -17.80 1.78 -39.70
C MET A 165 -19.20 1.66 -40.27
N ASN A 166 -20.22 2.15 -39.58
CA ASN A 166 -21.60 2.10 -40.07
C ASN A 166 -21.90 3.30 -40.96
N ASP A 167 -21.53 3.17 -42.21
CA ASP A 167 -21.72 4.17 -43.29
C ASP A 167 -23.19 4.17 -43.81
N SER A 168 -24.14 3.89 -42.92
CA SER A 168 -25.55 3.87 -43.26
C SER A 168 -26.08 5.30 -43.44
N ILE A 169 -26.54 5.62 -44.63
CA ILE A 169 -27.18 6.89 -44.96
C ILE A 169 -28.47 7.02 -44.13
N LYS A 170 -28.50 7.97 -43.16
CA LYS A 170 -29.63 8.19 -42.26
C LYS A 170 -30.22 9.60 -42.31
N THR A 171 -29.51 10.53 -42.94
CA THR A 171 -29.92 11.92 -43.01
C THR A 171 -29.96 12.41 -44.46
N GLU A 172 -30.76 13.46 -44.70
CA GLU A 172 -30.86 14.09 -46.00
C GLU A 172 -29.50 14.59 -46.51
N ASP A 173 -28.69 15.15 -45.63
CA ASP A 173 -27.33 15.60 -45.90
C ASP A 173 -26.38 14.46 -46.36
N ASP A 174 -26.61 13.24 -45.89
CA ASP A 174 -25.83 12.08 -46.32
C ASP A 174 -26.15 11.68 -47.76
N ILE A 175 -27.42 11.83 -48.16
CA ILE A 175 -27.88 11.57 -49.55
C ILE A 175 -27.30 12.62 -50.51
N GLU A 176 -27.35 13.90 -50.14
CA GLU A 176 -26.80 14.97 -50.95
C GLU A 176 -25.28 14.84 -51.13
N ARG A 177 -24.55 14.45 -50.08
CA ARG A 177 -23.10 14.20 -50.15
C ARG A 177 -22.74 12.96 -50.98
N ALA A 178 -23.51 11.88 -50.86
CA ALA A 178 -23.22 10.63 -51.54
C ALA A 178 -23.58 10.64 -53.03
N LEU A 179 -24.66 11.33 -53.39
CA LEU A 179 -25.21 11.33 -54.76
C LEU A 179 -25.00 12.64 -55.50
N GLY A 180 -24.64 13.74 -54.82
CA GLY A 180 -24.42 15.06 -55.42
C GLY A 180 -25.68 15.71 -55.98
N ILE A 181 -26.88 15.29 -55.56
CA ILE A 181 -28.17 15.80 -55.98
C ILE A 181 -28.97 16.31 -54.78
N PRO A 182 -29.61 17.51 -54.90
CA PRO A 182 -30.40 18.04 -53.80
C PRO A 182 -31.65 17.21 -53.55
N THR A 183 -31.99 17.02 -52.26
CA THR A 183 -33.21 16.29 -51.85
C THR A 183 -34.45 17.09 -52.18
N LEU A 184 -35.37 16.55 -53.00
CA LEU A 184 -36.56 17.27 -53.49
C LEU A 184 -37.76 17.13 -52.50
N ALA A 185 -37.86 16.09 -51.73
CA ALA A 185 -38.90 15.90 -50.71
C ALA A 185 -38.54 14.80 -49.72
N VAL A 186 -38.98 14.94 -48.47
CA VAL A 186 -38.88 13.94 -47.38
C VAL A 186 -40.30 13.47 -47.07
N ILE A 187 -40.52 12.18 -47.03
CA ILE A 187 -41.78 11.58 -46.61
C ILE A 187 -41.58 11.13 -45.15
N PRO A 188 -42.24 11.76 -44.20
CA PRO A 188 -42.16 11.30 -42.79
C PRO A 188 -42.87 9.96 -42.62
N ASP A 189 -42.29 9.08 -41.81
CA ASP A 189 -42.88 7.81 -41.35
C ASP A 189 -44.04 8.02 -40.38
#